data_29b2612cc1e735ec38c3ea3c8367d299
#
_entry.id   29b2612cc1e735ec38c3ea3c8367d299
#
_cell.length_a   1.000
_cell.length_b   1.000
_cell.length_c   1.000
_cell.angle_alpha   90.00
_cell.angle_beta   90.00
_cell.angle_gamma   90.00
#
_symmetry.space_group_name_H-M   'P 1'
#
loop_
_entity.id
_entity.type
_entity.pdbx_description
1 polymer ?
#
loop_
_entity_poly.entity_id
_entity_poly.type
_entity_poly.pdbx_seq_one_letter_code
_entity_poly.pdbx_strand_id
1 'polypeptide(L)'
;MPKKFIFVGPESSGKTTLCKLLSEKYNTLWVQEYCRVAAEEKLQNPNIDANAINFNFTLDDFINMAHRQNKEEYELSKKCDKILICDNDTFALTIWCERYLHKYYSEIYDIYKNADYLNNDNKIYILTKPNVPFVQDGYRDGEHIRDWMFDRFIAEFTKYNMKYYIIDSPNYIERLQHAIDIIELNIQ
;
A
#
# COMPACT_ATOMS: atom_id res chain seq x y z
N MET A 1 -19.05 -8.53 -1.83
CA MET A 1 -18.07 -7.46 -1.57
C MET A 1 -17.47 -7.01 -2.89
N PRO A 2 -17.05 -5.73 -3.03
CA PRO A 2 -16.42 -5.22 -4.23
C PRO A 2 -15.12 -5.95 -4.54
N LYS A 3 -14.69 -5.95 -5.81
CA LYS A 3 -13.34 -6.33 -6.17
C LYS A 3 -12.37 -5.25 -5.71
N LYS A 4 -11.24 -5.64 -5.14
CA LYS A 4 -10.28 -4.71 -4.53
C LYS A 4 -9.01 -4.64 -5.37
N PHE A 5 -8.61 -3.42 -5.72
CA PHE A 5 -7.36 -3.16 -6.43
C PHE A 5 -6.37 -2.50 -5.48
N ILE A 6 -5.35 -3.26 -5.11
CA ILE A 6 -4.38 -2.90 -4.08
C ILE A 6 -3.10 -2.40 -4.76
N PHE A 7 -2.86 -1.10 -4.67
CA PHE A 7 -1.64 -0.48 -5.20
C PHE A 7 -0.54 -0.59 -4.15
N VAL A 8 0.53 -1.31 -4.48
CA VAL A 8 1.68 -1.52 -3.61
C VAL A 8 2.98 -1.10 -4.30
N GLY A 9 4.04 -0.97 -3.53
CA GLY A 9 5.35 -0.61 -4.05
C GLY A 9 6.09 0.37 -3.14
N PRO A 10 7.33 0.76 -3.52
CA PRO A 10 8.17 1.65 -2.74
C PRO A 10 7.62 3.06 -2.59
N GLU A 11 8.26 3.84 -1.74
CA GLU A 11 8.00 5.28 -1.64
C GLU A 11 8.15 5.99 -2.98
N SER A 12 7.36 7.04 -3.16
CA SER A 12 7.44 7.90 -4.36
C SER A 12 7.33 7.15 -5.68
N SER A 13 6.64 6.00 -5.70
CA SER A 13 6.37 5.23 -6.93
C SER A 13 5.02 5.58 -7.58
N GLY A 14 4.30 6.60 -7.07
CA GLY A 14 3.08 7.12 -7.67
C GLY A 14 1.78 6.44 -7.25
N LYS A 15 1.78 5.52 -6.28
CA LYS A 15 0.58 4.80 -5.78
C LYS A 15 -0.57 5.72 -5.43
N THR A 16 -0.35 6.62 -4.47
CA THR A 16 -1.38 7.54 -3.97
C THR A 16 -2.01 8.38 -5.08
N THR A 17 -1.19 8.84 -6.05
CA THR A 17 -1.68 9.61 -7.20
C THR A 17 -2.61 8.76 -8.07
N LEU A 18 -2.20 7.52 -8.35
CA LEU A 18 -3.04 6.59 -9.11
C LEU A 18 -4.34 6.26 -8.36
N CYS A 19 -4.26 5.98 -7.06
CA CYS A 19 -5.45 5.68 -6.24
C CYS A 19 -6.48 6.83 -6.27
N LYS A 20 -6.04 8.08 -6.13
CA LYS A 20 -6.91 9.26 -6.21
C LYS A 20 -7.58 9.37 -7.58
N LEU A 21 -6.79 9.36 -8.67
CA LEU A 21 -7.31 9.50 -10.03
C LEU A 21 -8.28 8.38 -10.41
N LEU A 22 -7.98 7.15 -9.98
CA LEU A 22 -8.84 5.99 -10.26
C LEU A 22 -10.12 6.02 -9.42
N SER A 23 -10.06 6.44 -8.17
CA SER A 23 -11.27 6.59 -7.35
C SER A 23 -12.22 7.64 -7.93
N GLU A 24 -11.70 8.75 -8.45
CA GLU A 24 -12.47 9.76 -9.18
C GLU A 24 -13.06 9.20 -10.47
N LYS A 25 -12.22 8.54 -11.31
CA LYS A 25 -12.65 7.96 -12.60
C LYS A 25 -13.79 6.96 -12.45
N TYR A 26 -13.70 6.08 -11.46
CA TYR A 26 -14.69 5.02 -11.22
C TYR A 26 -15.80 5.43 -10.24
N ASN A 27 -15.79 6.68 -9.78
CA ASN A 27 -16.73 7.18 -8.76
C ASN A 27 -16.86 6.22 -7.57
N THR A 28 -15.71 5.83 -7.02
CA THR A 28 -15.61 4.89 -5.89
C THR A 28 -14.77 5.46 -4.76
N LEU A 29 -14.78 4.77 -3.64
CA LEU A 29 -13.95 5.12 -2.50
C LEU A 29 -12.53 4.55 -2.66
N TRP A 30 -11.59 5.10 -1.91
CA TRP A 30 -10.26 4.55 -1.79
C TRP A 30 -9.79 4.52 -0.33
N VAL A 31 -9.07 3.46 0.01
CA VAL A 31 -8.48 3.25 1.33
C VAL A 31 -7.10 3.91 1.34
N GLN A 32 -6.86 4.81 2.28
CA GLN A 32 -5.56 5.46 2.42
C GLN A 32 -4.54 4.53 3.09
N GLU A 33 -3.27 4.74 2.80
CA GLU A 33 -2.17 4.07 3.49
C GLU A 33 -2.09 4.50 4.96
N TYR A 34 -2.36 3.58 5.88
CA TYR A 34 -2.39 3.91 7.30
C TYR A 34 -0.99 4.21 7.88
N CYS A 35 0.09 3.68 7.28
CA CYS A 35 1.45 3.99 7.70
C CYS A 35 1.75 5.50 7.62
N ARG A 36 1.25 6.19 6.59
CA ARG A 36 1.36 7.65 6.48
C ARG A 36 0.58 8.36 7.59
N VAL A 37 -0.65 7.94 7.84
CA VAL A 37 -1.48 8.50 8.93
C VAL A 37 -0.79 8.35 10.28
N ALA A 38 -0.21 7.17 10.55
CA ALA A 38 0.53 6.92 11.78
C ALA A 38 1.82 7.76 11.89
N ALA A 39 2.51 8.01 10.78
CA ALA A 39 3.66 8.91 10.75
C ALA A 39 3.24 10.36 11.07
N GLU A 40 2.16 10.84 10.48
CA GLU A 40 1.60 12.18 10.74
C GLU A 40 1.15 12.32 12.21
N GLU A 41 0.48 11.30 12.78
CA GLU A 41 0.10 11.27 14.19
C GLU A 41 1.33 11.34 15.12
N LYS A 42 2.42 10.61 14.79
CA LYS A 42 3.68 10.67 15.57
C LYS A 42 4.33 12.06 15.52
N LEU A 43 4.36 12.71 14.37
CA LEU A 43 4.96 14.06 14.21
C LEU A 43 4.18 15.15 14.94
N GLN A 44 2.90 14.93 15.24
CA GLN A 44 2.12 15.85 16.10
C GLN A 44 2.53 15.77 17.59
N ASN A 45 3.32 14.77 17.98
CA ASN A 45 3.84 14.66 19.33
C ASN A 45 5.00 15.66 19.52
N PRO A 46 4.87 16.69 20.41
CA PRO A 46 5.87 17.73 20.59
C PRO A 46 7.23 17.22 21.11
N ASN A 47 7.31 15.99 21.56
CA ASN A 47 8.53 15.35 22.04
C ASN A 47 9.33 14.63 20.95
N ILE A 48 8.82 14.59 19.70
CA ILE A 48 9.51 14.00 18.56
C ILE A 48 10.14 15.10 17.74
N ASP A 49 11.47 15.00 17.51
CA ASP A 49 12.17 15.88 16.60
C ASP A 49 11.67 15.66 15.16
N ALA A 50 10.90 16.62 14.66
CA ALA A 50 10.37 16.58 13.30
C ALA A 50 11.46 16.61 12.21
N ASN A 51 12.72 16.95 12.56
CA ASN A 51 13.85 16.91 11.64
C ASN A 51 14.53 15.52 11.59
N ALA A 52 14.26 14.67 12.58
CA ALA A 52 14.69 13.29 12.57
C ALA A 52 13.59 12.46 11.86
N ILE A 53 13.76 12.16 10.58
CA ILE A 53 12.85 11.31 9.76
C ILE A 53 12.83 9.84 10.30
N ASN A 54 13.30 9.62 11.50
CA ASN A 54 13.22 8.32 12.17
C ASN A 54 11.98 8.30 13.06
N PHE A 55 10.87 7.78 12.52
CA PHE A 55 9.60 7.66 13.23
C PHE A 55 9.66 6.73 14.46
N ASN A 56 10.79 6.06 14.72
CA ASN A 56 10.97 5.10 15.82
C ASN A 56 9.76 4.14 15.95
N PHE A 57 9.29 3.62 14.84
CA PHE A 57 8.22 2.63 14.85
C PHE A 57 8.63 1.37 15.59
N THR A 58 7.70 0.83 16.36
CA THR A 58 7.83 -0.45 17.06
C THR A 58 6.99 -1.53 16.35
N LEU A 59 7.17 -2.79 16.72
CA LEU A 59 6.28 -3.87 16.24
C LEU A 59 4.82 -3.63 16.64
N ASP A 60 4.57 -3.13 17.84
CA ASP A 60 3.22 -2.81 18.30
C ASP A 60 2.57 -1.70 17.46
N ASP A 61 3.35 -0.71 17.00
CA ASP A 61 2.86 0.29 16.06
C ASP A 61 2.38 -0.39 14.75
N PHE A 62 3.17 -1.30 14.19
CA PHE A 62 2.80 -2.02 12.96
C PHE A 62 1.61 -2.96 13.15
N ILE A 63 1.49 -3.63 14.29
CA ILE A 63 0.31 -4.43 14.64
C ILE A 63 -0.95 -3.54 14.68
N ASN A 64 -0.85 -2.38 15.32
CA ASN A 64 -1.96 -1.41 15.38
C ASN A 64 -2.31 -0.87 13.99
N MET A 65 -1.30 -0.53 13.16
CA MET A 65 -1.52 -0.12 11.77
C MET A 65 -2.25 -1.21 10.97
N ALA A 66 -1.83 -2.47 11.11
CA ALA A 66 -2.44 -3.61 10.42
C ALA A 66 -3.93 -3.76 10.77
N HIS A 67 -4.27 -3.69 12.05
CA HIS A 67 -5.68 -3.76 12.48
C HIS A 67 -6.51 -2.57 11.98
N ARG A 68 -5.97 -1.37 12.01
CA ARG A 68 -6.65 -0.16 11.53
C ARG A 68 -6.81 -0.18 10.01
N GLN A 69 -5.79 -0.60 9.26
CA GLN A 69 -5.86 -0.77 7.81
C GLN A 69 -6.97 -1.77 7.43
N ASN A 70 -7.01 -2.93 8.09
CA ASN A 70 -8.05 -3.93 7.88
C ASN A 70 -9.45 -3.39 8.19
N LYS A 71 -9.60 -2.65 9.29
CA LYS A 71 -10.87 -2.05 9.68
C LYS A 71 -11.35 -1.05 8.63
N GLU A 72 -10.49 -0.15 8.19
CA GLU A 72 -10.82 0.87 7.19
C GLU A 72 -11.19 0.22 5.84
N GLU A 73 -10.40 -0.75 5.39
CA GLU A 73 -10.69 -1.53 4.18
C GLU A 73 -12.07 -2.20 4.26
N TYR A 74 -12.40 -2.79 5.40
CA TYR A 74 -13.70 -3.42 5.62
C TYR A 74 -14.85 -2.43 5.59
N GLU A 75 -14.76 -1.34 6.34
CA GLU A 75 -15.82 -0.33 6.44
C GLU A 75 -16.09 0.36 5.09
N LEU A 76 -15.03 0.65 4.31
CA LEU A 76 -15.19 1.22 2.99
C LEU A 76 -15.72 0.20 1.98
N SER A 77 -15.31 -1.08 2.09
CA SER A 77 -15.81 -2.14 1.20
C SER A 77 -17.33 -2.33 1.28
N LYS A 78 -17.94 -2.07 2.43
CA LYS A 78 -19.41 -2.12 2.61
C LYS A 78 -20.15 -0.99 1.89
N LYS A 79 -19.44 0.09 1.56
CA LYS A 79 -20.00 1.28 0.91
C LYS A 79 -19.74 1.32 -0.59
N CYS A 80 -19.03 0.33 -1.14
CA CYS A 80 -18.71 0.21 -2.56
C CYS A 80 -19.47 -0.95 -3.19
N ASP A 81 -20.01 -0.73 -4.39
CA ASP A 81 -20.77 -1.76 -5.10
C ASP A 81 -19.86 -2.71 -5.90
N LYS A 82 -19.00 -2.19 -6.75
CA LYS A 82 -18.24 -2.97 -7.73
C LYS A 82 -16.76 -3.08 -7.40
N ILE A 83 -16.11 -1.96 -7.13
CA ILE A 83 -14.67 -1.88 -6.90
C ILE A 83 -14.35 -1.00 -5.70
N LEU A 84 -13.23 -1.32 -5.04
CA LEU A 84 -12.59 -0.51 -4.02
C LEU A 84 -11.10 -0.36 -4.40
N ILE A 85 -10.58 0.84 -4.35
CA ILE A 85 -9.17 1.14 -4.57
C ILE A 85 -8.47 1.19 -3.21
N CYS A 86 -7.28 0.59 -3.08
CA CYS A 86 -6.51 0.63 -1.84
C CYS A 86 -5.08 1.10 -2.10
N ASP A 87 -4.65 2.13 -1.37
CA ASP A 87 -3.25 2.55 -1.31
C ASP A 87 -2.57 1.75 -0.19
N ASN A 88 -1.92 0.66 -0.55
CA ASN A 88 -1.46 -0.40 0.32
C ASN A 88 -2.60 -1.20 1.03
N ASP A 89 -2.21 -2.24 1.69
CA ASP A 89 -3.02 -3.05 2.60
C ASP A 89 -2.14 -3.68 3.69
N THR A 90 -2.73 -4.54 4.53
CA THR A 90 -2.00 -5.20 5.61
C THR A 90 -0.92 -6.17 5.11
N PHE A 91 -1.06 -6.76 3.91
CA PHE A 91 0.03 -7.54 3.33
C PHE A 91 1.25 -6.66 3.03
N ALA A 92 1.04 -5.49 2.43
CA ALA A 92 2.13 -4.55 2.16
C ALA A 92 2.84 -4.09 3.44
N LEU A 93 2.13 -3.96 4.55
CA LEU A 93 2.73 -3.61 5.85
C LEU A 93 3.80 -4.61 6.32
N THR A 94 3.80 -5.86 5.87
CA THR A 94 4.86 -6.83 6.18
C THR A 94 6.23 -6.33 5.69
N ILE A 95 6.27 -5.77 4.48
CA ILE A 95 7.50 -5.25 3.85
C ILE A 95 7.89 -3.91 4.46
N TRP A 96 6.90 -3.05 4.75
CA TRP A 96 7.14 -1.80 5.46
C TRP A 96 7.68 -2.03 6.88
N CYS A 97 7.15 -3.02 7.60
CA CYS A 97 7.63 -3.43 8.91
C CYS A 97 9.09 -3.92 8.83
N GLU A 98 9.40 -4.79 7.87
CA GLU A 98 10.78 -5.28 7.63
C GLU A 98 11.74 -4.13 7.34
N ARG A 99 11.33 -3.14 6.53
CA ARG A 99 12.13 -1.96 6.22
C ARG A 99 12.49 -1.15 7.47
N TYR A 100 11.50 -0.84 8.31
CA TYR A 100 11.73 0.01 9.48
C TYR A 100 12.35 -0.70 10.67
N LEU A 101 12.04 -1.99 10.87
CA LEU A 101 12.52 -2.78 12.00
C LEU A 101 13.71 -3.67 11.64
N HIS A 102 14.15 -3.66 10.37
CA HIS A 102 15.27 -4.47 9.85
C HIS A 102 15.12 -5.97 10.10
N LYS A 103 13.88 -6.44 10.27
CA LYS A 103 13.53 -7.83 10.52
C LYS A 103 12.13 -8.12 10.02
N TYR A 104 11.93 -9.30 9.43
CA TYR A 104 10.61 -9.80 9.10
C TYR A 104 9.87 -10.26 10.35
N TYR A 105 8.62 -9.86 10.47
CA TYR A 105 7.72 -10.27 11.56
C TYR A 105 6.48 -10.94 10.97
N SER A 106 6.30 -12.24 11.27
CA SER A 106 5.18 -13.04 10.77
C SER A 106 3.83 -12.57 11.32
N GLU A 107 3.82 -11.91 12.46
CA GLU A 107 2.64 -11.40 13.15
C GLU A 107 1.79 -10.50 12.23
N ILE A 108 2.44 -9.66 11.42
CA ILE A 108 1.72 -8.78 10.47
C ILE A 108 1.08 -9.60 9.36
N TYR A 109 1.81 -10.61 8.85
CA TYR A 109 1.25 -11.52 7.85
C TYR A 109 0.08 -12.36 8.42
N ASP A 110 0.18 -12.79 9.68
CA ASP A 110 -0.88 -13.54 10.35
C ASP A 110 -2.15 -12.69 10.50
N ILE A 111 -2.01 -11.38 10.82
CA ILE A 111 -3.16 -10.45 10.84
C ILE A 111 -3.80 -10.34 9.44
N TYR A 112 -3.00 -10.25 8.38
CA TYR A 112 -3.50 -10.24 7.00
C TYR A 112 -4.24 -11.54 6.67
N LYS A 113 -3.60 -12.69 6.93
CA LYS A 113 -4.11 -14.02 6.59
C LYS A 113 -5.41 -14.35 7.32
N ASN A 114 -5.50 -13.98 8.61
CA ASN A 114 -6.65 -14.29 9.46
C ASN A 114 -7.81 -13.29 9.31
N ALA A 115 -7.70 -12.34 8.39
CA ALA A 115 -8.76 -11.38 8.11
C ALA A 115 -9.75 -11.90 7.05
N ASP A 116 -10.34 -13.08 7.27
CA ASP A 116 -11.28 -13.74 6.35
C ASP A 116 -12.46 -12.85 5.95
N TYR A 117 -12.89 -11.97 6.87
CA TYR A 117 -13.95 -10.99 6.63
C TYR A 117 -13.62 -9.97 5.53
N LEU A 118 -12.35 -9.85 5.13
CA LEU A 118 -11.92 -8.97 4.03
C LEU A 118 -12.04 -9.65 2.65
N ASN A 119 -12.27 -10.96 2.60
CA ASN A 119 -12.28 -11.72 1.35
C ASN A 119 -11.01 -11.46 0.50
N ASN A 120 -9.87 -11.90 1.01
CA ASN A 120 -8.56 -11.63 0.40
C ASN A 120 -8.43 -12.22 -1.01
N ASP A 121 -9.17 -13.28 -1.35
CA ASP A 121 -9.21 -13.87 -2.69
C ASP A 121 -9.75 -12.92 -3.77
N ASN A 122 -10.46 -11.85 -3.35
CA ASN A 122 -10.99 -10.83 -4.25
C ASN A 122 -10.06 -9.63 -4.45
N LYS A 123 -8.80 -9.75 -4.02
CA LYS A 123 -7.76 -8.72 -4.18
C LYS A 123 -6.94 -8.94 -5.45
N ILE A 124 -6.72 -7.84 -6.17
CA ILE A 124 -5.82 -7.75 -7.33
C ILE A 124 -4.71 -6.79 -6.96
N TYR A 125 -3.48 -7.28 -6.88
CA TYR A 125 -2.32 -6.46 -6.56
C TYR A 125 -1.74 -5.78 -7.79
N ILE A 126 -1.39 -4.50 -7.65
CA ILE A 126 -0.76 -3.68 -8.68
C ILE A 126 0.51 -3.09 -8.09
N LEU A 127 1.65 -3.65 -8.48
CA LEU A 127 2.97 -3.24 -8.02
C LEU A 127 3.50 -2.10 -8.89
N THR A 128 3.75 -0.94 -8.30
CA THR A 128 4.29 0.23 -9.00
C THR A 128 5.81 0.23 -8.93
N LYS A 129 6.47 0.19 -10.10
CA LYS A 129 7.94 0.25 -10.19
C LYS A 129 8.46 1.65 -9.83
N PRO A 130 9.60 1.76 -9.11
CA PRO A 130 10.15 3.04 -8.68
C PRO A 130 10.99 3.76 -9.75
N ASN A 131 10.55 3.73 -11.01
CA ASN A 131 11.22 4.36 -12.15
C ASN A 131 10.69 5.76 -12.50
N VAL A 132 10.05 6.40 -11.54
CA VAL A 132 9.67 7.82 -11.55
C VAL A 132 10.56 8.61 -10.59
N PRO A 133 10.74 9.94 -10.79
CA PRO A 133 11.53 10.74 -9.87
C PRO A 133 11.08 10.60 -8.42
N PHE A 134 12.07 10.57 -7.52
CA PHE A 134 11.76 10.62 -6.09
C PHE A 134 11.35 12.05 -5.71
N VAL A 135 10.26 12.16 -4.97
CA VAL A 135 9.76 13.44 -4.47
C VAL A 135 9.83 13.42 -2.95
N GLN A 136 10.67 14.28 -2.38
CA GLN A 136 10.75 14.49 -0.94
C GLN A 136 9.58 15.33 -0.46
N ASP A 137 8.81 14.84 0.52
CA ASP A 137 7.66 15.52 1.11
C ASP A 137 7.77 15.69 2.63
N GLY A 138 8.97 15.48 3.19
CA GLY A 138 9.23 15.58 4.63
C GLY A 138 8.95 14.29 5.42
N TYR A 139 8.32 13.29 4.79
CA TYR A 139 8.01 11.99 5.41
C TYR A 139 8.80 10.83 4.81
N ARG A 140 9.46 11.05 3.66
CA ARG A 140 10.14 10.02 2.89
C ARG A 140 11.63 10.06 3.11
N ASP A 141 12.21 8.89 3.38
CA ASP A 141 13.64 8.72 3.60
C ASP A 141 14.23 7.53 2.81
N GLY A 142 13.41 6.85 2.02
CA GLY A 142 13.72 5.57 1.40
C GLY A 142 14.13 5.63 -0.07
N GLU A 143 14.65 6.75 -0.59
CA GLU A 143 15.08 6.83 -2.00
C GLU A 143 16.05 5.73 -2.36
N HIS A 144 17.06 5.49 -1.52
CA HIS A 144 18.15 4.53 -1.72
C HIS A 144 17.74 3.06 -1.62
N ILE A 145 16.57 2.75 -1.04
CA ILE A 145 16.09 1.38 -0.85
C ILE A 145 14.90 1.02 -1.74
N ARG A 146 14.51 1.89 -2.67
CA ARG A 146 13.33 1.69 -3.50
C ARG A 146 13.40 0.39 -4.33
N ASP A 147 14.56 0.10 -4.92
CA ASP A 147 14.74 -1.13 -5.70
C ASP A 147 14.68 -2.37 -4.79
N TRP A 148 15.32 -2.33 -3.62
CA TRP A 148 15.21 -3.40 -2.63
C TRP A 148 13.74 -3.66 -2.23
N MET A 149 12.96 -2.62 -1.94
CA MET A 149 11.54 -2.78 -1.61
C MET A 149 10.74 -3.38 -2.77
N PHE A 150 11.01 -2.95 -4.00
CA PHE A 150 10.35 -3.48 -5.19
C PHE A 150 10.62 -4.99 -5.33
N ASP A 151 11.87 -5.41 -5.21
CA ASP A 151 12.27 -6.81 -5.27
C ASP A 151 11.67 -7.63 -4.11
N ARG A 152 11.55 -7.03 -2.91
CA ARG A 152 10.89 -7.69 -1.77
C ARG A 152 9.41 -7.94 -2.03
N PHE A 153 8.67 -7.00 -2.65
CA PHE A 153 7.30 -7.25 -3.07
C PHE A 153 7.21 -8.44 -4.04
N ILE A 154 8.06 -8.49 -5.05
CA ILE A 154 8.10 -9.61 -6.00
C ILE A 154 8.38 -10.94 -5.29
N ALA A 155 9.37 -10.96 -4.39
CA ALA A 155 9.72 -12.16 -3.63
C ALA A 155 8.55 -12.67 -2.77
N GLU A 156 7.85 -11.78 -2.05
CA GLU A 156 6.72 -12.17 -1.21
C GLU A 156 5.50 -12.59 -2.05
N PHE A 157 5.20 -11.93 -3.17
CA PHE A 157 4.15 -12.36 -4.09
C PHE A 157 4.43 -13.76 -4.66
N THR A 158 5.69 -14.02 -5.03
CA THR A 158 6.11 -15.33 -5.54
C THR A 158 5.98 -16.41 -4.46
N LYS A 159 6.47 -16.13 -3.25
CA LYS A 159 6.44 -17.03 -2.10
C LYS A 159 5.00 -17.49 -1.76
N TYR A 160 4.04 -16.57 -1.82
CA TYR A 160 2.65 -16.86 -1.51
C TYR A 160 1.77 -17.14 -2.73
N ASN A 161 2.38 -17.29 -3.92
CA ASN A 161 1.69 -17.52 -5.19
C ASN A 161 0.54 -16.54 -5.44
N MET A 162 0.78 -15.26 -5.15
CA MET A 162 -0.22 -14.21 -5.30
C MET A 162 -0.23 -13.67 -6.73
N LYS A 163 -1.42 -13.40 -7.26
CA LYS A 163 -1.58 -12.75 -8.56
C LYS A 163 -1.31 -11.26 -8.44
N TYR A 164 -0.41 -10.74 -9.27
CA TYR A 164 -0.12 -9.29 -9.33
C TYR A 164 0.19 -8.85 -10.75
N TYR A 165 0.08 -7.54 -10.97
CA TYR A 165 0.48 -6.84 -12.18
C TYR A 165 1.56 -5.80 -11.85
N ILE A 166 2.41 -5.47 -12.82
CA ILE A 166 3.45 -4.46 -12.64
C ILE A 166 3.15 -3.27 -13.53
N ILE A 167 3.17 -2.05 -12.97
CA ILE A 167 3.18 -0.80 -13.71
C ILE A 167 4.64 -0.33 -13.83
N ASP A 168 5.19 -0.37 -15.06
CA ASP A 168 6.63 -0.13 -15.35
C ASP A 168 6.86 1.04 -16.31
N SER A 169 5.93 1.94 -16.53
CA SER A 169 6.22 3.15 -17.30
C SER A 169 6.78 4.27 -16.42
N PRO A 170 7.78 5.05 -16.87
CA PRO A 170 8.18 6.29 -16.22
C PRO A 170 7.20 7.45 -16.47
N ASN A 171 6.28 7.30 -17.43
CA ASN A 171 5.28 8.32 -17.81
C ASN A 171 4.01 8.15 -16.98
N TYR A 172 3.56 9.22 -16.30
CA TYR A 172 2.39 9.17 -15.43
C TYR A 172 1.08 8.90 -16.19
N ILE A 173 0.93 9.39 -17.43
CA ILE A 173 -0.29 9.15 -18.23
C ILE A 173 -0.35 7.67 -18.63
N GLU A 174 0.77 7.09 -19.05
CA GLU A 174 0.85 5.68 -19.39
C GLU A 174 0.62 4.78 -18.16
N ARG A 175 1.12 5.17 -17.00
CA ARG A 175 0.85 4.45 -15.74
C ARG A 175 -0.63 4.44 -15.40
N LEU A 176 -1.30 5.57 -15.54
CA LEU A 176 -2.74 5.67 -15.33
C LEU A 176 -3.51 4.81 -16.31
N GLN A 177 -3.16 4.87 -17.61
CA GLN A 177 -3.81 4.03 -18.61
C GLN A 177 -3.60 2.54 -18.34
N HIS A 178 -2.38 2.13 -18.01
CA HIS A 178 -2.08 0.74 -17.66
C HIS A 178 -2.87 0.27 -16.43
N ALA A 179 -3.01 1.13 -15.42
CA ALA A 179 -3.85 0.82 -14.25
C ALA A 179 -5.32 0.64 -14.63
N ILE A 180 -5.84 1.49 -15.53
CA ILE A 180 -7.21 1.38 -16.07
C ILE A 180 -7.37 0.05 -16.79
N ASP A 181 -6.44 -0.31 -17.69
CA ASP A 181 -6.52 -1.55 -18.48
C ASP A 181 -6.53 -2.79 -17.55
N ILE A 182 -5.73 -2.78 -16.49
CA ILE A 182 -5.73 -3.85 -15.46
C ILE A 182 -7.09 -3.93 -14.76
N ILE A 183 -7.66 -2.80 -14.36
CA ILE A 183 -8.97 -2.76 -13.70
C ILE A 183 -10.04 -3.30 -14.64
N GLU A 184 -10.14 -2.78 -15.88
CA GLU A 184 -11.15 -3.20 -16.88
C GLU A 184 -11.05 -4.69 -17.20
N LEU A 185 -9.83 -5.23 -17.31
CA LEU A 185 -9.60 -6.67 -17.52
C LEU A 185 -10.15 -7.53 -16.36
N ASN A 186 -10.19 -7.03 -15.16
CA ASN A 186 -10.54 -7.80 -13.98
C ASN A 186 -11.95 -7.53 -13.43
N ILE A 187 -12.71 -6.57 -13.97
CA ILE A 187 -14.10 -6.29 -13.55
C ILE A 187 -15.16 -6.89 -14.48
N GLN A 188 -14.71 -7.51 -15.57
CA GLN A 188 -15.60 -8.20 -16.56
C GLN A 188 -16.26 -9.44 -15.96
#